data_3023a449cc21c08da137d9575797c0d0
#
_entry.id   3023a449cc21c08da137d9575797c0d0
#
_cell.length_a   1.000
_cell.length_b   1.000
_cell.length_c   1.000
_cell.angle_alpha   90.00
_cell.angle_beta   90.00
_cell.angle_gamma   90.00
#
_symmetry.space_group_name_H-M   'P 1'
#
loop_
_entity.id
_entity.type
_entity.pdbx_description
1 polymer ?
#
loop_
_entity_poly.entity_id
_entity_poly.type
_entity_poly.pdbx_seq_one_letter_code
_entity_poly.pdbx_strand_id
1 'polypeptide(L)'
;MVFQTTSASPTNLNETHFADDVSFYSVTEWQRPIYSVIDGICIVDGIVAVDRWGERSTHLLTLPSDCRPSKQIAFSLNHGEKQARVDVYPDGKVVVKAGGKIHGWMMLSGMHFQTTSARPTNSLTNFTGVSIYYVTEWQDPIYSVIDGICIVDGMVSVVSWGHLLTLPPDCRPSKRIIFSLNNNANPARVDVFSDGRVGWAAGGRDHGWLSLSGMMFHTYAHPPRVSIANPMNVAFDKEVDFAIRVSHDSCGNDCFARDSFRTNVNTELKCEVYVGKSNSTCVDSHSGVGGDDISSCLRWDNFFDD
;
A
#
# COMPACT_ATOMS: atom_id res chain seq x y z
N MET A 1 5.72 -4.15 -2.51
CA MET A 1 6.45 -4.06 -1.24
C MET A 1 6.46 -2.60 -0.85
N VAL A 2 5.93 -2.26 0.32
CA VAL A 2 5.95 -0.89 0.83
C VAL A 2 7.20 -0.77 1.69
N PHE A 3 8.06 0.18 1.36
CA PHE A 3 9.23 0.50 2.17
C PHE A 3 8.98 1.81 2.89
N GLN A 4 9.35 1.87 4.14
CA GLN A 4 9.40 3.14 4.85
C GLN A 4 10.47 4.02 4.22
N THR A 5 10.06 5.22 3.83
CA THR A 5 10.97 6.21 3.26
C THR A 5 11.57 7.08 4.37
N THR A 6 12.61 7.83 4.06
CA THR A 6 13.22 8.78 5.02
C THR A 6 12.28 9.91 5.45
N SER A 7 11.18 10.11 4.73
CA SER A 7 10.13 11.08 5.10
C SER A 7 9.12 10.52 6.12
N ALA A 8 8.97 9.20 6.21
CA ALA A 8 8.25 8.56 7.30
C ALA A 8 9.21 8.45 8.49
N SER A 9 9.00 9.18 9.55
CA SER A 9 9.85 9.13 10.75
C SER A 9 9.62 7.78 11.49
N PRO A 10 10.30 6.69 11.10
CA PRO A 10 10.09 5.40 11.71
C PRO A 10 10.60 5.40 13.15
N THR A 11 9.88 4.72 14.00
CA THR A 11 10.23 4.54 15.41
C THR A 11 10.82 3.14 15.61
N ASN A 12 11.94 3.06 16.32
CA ASN A 12 12.55 1.78 16.65
C ASN A 12 11.68 1.02 17.67
N LEU A 13 11.39 -0.22 17.39
CA LEU A 13 10.95 -1.16 18.40
C LEU A 13 12.18 -1.58 19.22
N ASN A 14 12.09 -1.49 20.52
CA ASN A 14 13.19 -1.81 21.44
C ASN A 14 12.86 -3.08 22.26
N GLU A 15 13.80 -3.52 23.08
CA GLU A 15 13.69 -4.74 23.88
C GLU A 15 12.46 -4.78 24.79
N THR A 16 11.94 -3.62 25.22
CA THR A 16 10.72 -3.59 26.06
C THR A 16 9.46 -4.01 25.31
N HIS A 17 9.51 -4.05 23.99
CA HIS A 17 8.43 -4.53 23.15
C HIS A 17 8.50 -6.03 22.89
N PHE A 18 9.68 -6.65 23.08
CA PHE A 18 9.90 -8.05 22.74
C PHE A 18 9.39 -9.00 23.84
N ALA A 19 9.03 -10.21 23.43
CA ALA A 19 8.77 -11.30 24.36
C ALA A 19 10.10 -11.89 24.87
N ASP A 20 10.03 -12.68 25.95
CA ASP A 20 11.19 -13.20 26.67
C ASP A 20 12.21 -13.97 25.79
N ASP A 21 11.71 -14.74 24.84
CA ASP A 21 12.56 -15.55 23.92
C ASP A 21 12.84 -14.82 22.57
N VAL A 22 12.72 -13.49 22.53
CA VAL A 22 12.90 -12.67 21.32
C VAL A 22 13.88 -11.55 21.58
N SER A 23 14.79 -11.34 20.62
CA SER A 23 15.83 -10.32 20.72
C SER A 23 16.09 -9.66 19.36
N PHE A 24 16.99 -8.68 19.34
CA PHE A 24 17.50 -8.16 18.08
C PHE A 24 18.27 -9.24 17.31
N TYR A 25 17.99 -9.33 16.01
CA TYR A 25 18.81 -10.18 15.16
C TYR A 25 20.23 -9.62 15.08
N SER A 26 21.22 -10.48 15.33
CA SER A 26 22.61 -10.06 15.56
C SER A 26 23.36 -9.61 14.28
N VAL A 27 22.83 -9.93 13.09
CA VAL A 27 23.47 -9.57 11.82
C VAL A 27 23.10 -8.13 11.45
N THR A 28 24.07 -7.26 11.44
CA THR A 28 23.90 -5.79 11.35
C THR A 28 23.45 -5.28 9.99
N GLU A 29 23.56 -6.08 8.93
CA GLU A 29 23.07 -5.73 7.59
C GLU A 29 21.55 -5.80 7.48
N TRP A 30 20.88 -6.48 8.41
CA TRP A 30 19.42 -6.57 8.41
C TRP A 30 18.79 -5.40 9.16
N GLN A 31 17.67 -4.94 8.62
CA GLN A 31 16.89 -3.88 9.27
C GLN A 31 16.42 -4.33 10.66
N ARG A 32 16.76 -3.54 11.67
CA ARG A 32 16.19 -3.71 13.01
C ARG A 32 14.69 -3.46 12.99
N PRO A 33 13.93 -4.04 13.93
CA PRO A 33 12.50 -3.82 14.02
C PRO A 33 12.16 -2.34 14.19
N ILE A 34 11.38 -1.83 13.26
CA ILE A 34 10.85 -0.46 13.26
C ILE A 34 9.37 -0.48 12.90
N TYR A 35 8.67 0.57 13.30
CA TYR A 35 7.31 0.81 12.83
C TYR A 35 7.12 2.28 12.50
N SER A 36 6.12 2.58 11.69
CA SER A 36 5.58 3.92 11.50
C SER A 36 4.06 3.86 11.37
N VAL A 37 3.41 4.95 11.75
CA VAL A 37 1.98 5.15 11.51
C VAL A 37 1.82 6.36 10.60
N ILE A 38 1.27 6.15 9.42
CA ILE A 38 1.04 7.17 8.41
C ILE A 38 -0.45 7.15 8.07
N ASP A 39 -1.15 8.24 8.33
CA ASP A 39 -2.59 8.38 8.09
C ASP A 39 -3.43 7.23 8.66
N GLY A 40 -3.01 6.72 9.83
CA GLY A 40 -3.67 5.61 10.50
C GLY A 40 -3.33 4.22 9.94
N ILE A 41 -2.37 4.13 9.02
CA ILE A 41 -1.81 2.85 8.57
C ILE A 41 -0.53 2.58 9.34
N CYS A 42 -0.49 1.48 10.08
CA CYS A 42 0.73 0.98 10.67
C CYS A 42 1.51 0.14 9.68
N ILE A 43 2.80 0.43 9.56
CA ILE A 43 3.77 -0.32 8.76
C ILE A 43 4.85 -0.80 9.70
N VAL A 44 5.14 -2.10 9.67
CA VAL A 44 6.18 -2.72 10.50
C VAL A 44 7.20 -3.38 9.61
N ASP A 45 8.46 -3.07 9.84
CA ASP A 45 9.58 -3.63 9.10
C ASP A 45 10.64 -4.20 10.02
N GLY A 46 11.54 -5.01 9.44
CA GLY A 46 12.71 -5.53 10.11
C GLY A 46 12.63 -7.02 10.41
N ILE A 47 13.57 -7.48 11.22
CA ILE A 47 13.75 -8.88 11.58
C ILE A 47 14.06 -9.00 13.07
N VAL A 48 13.54 -10.04 13.71
CA VAL A 48 13.82 -10.42 15.10
C VAL A 48 14.50 -11.78 15.15
N ALA A 49 15.37 -11.97 16.15
CA ALA A 49 15.84 -13.29 16.54
C ALA A 49 14.80 -13.95 17.43
N VAL A 50 14.65 -15.27 17.33
CA VAL A 50 13.76 -16.09 18.13
C VAL A 50 14.56 -17.25 18.69
N ASP A 51 14.87 -17.22 19.99
CA ASP A 51 15.71 -18.21 20.63
C ASP A 51 14.96 -19.53 20.82
N ARG A 52 13.66 -19.44 21.10
CA ARG A 52 12.82 -20.62 21.29
C ARG A 52 11.44 -20.46 20.65
N TRP A 53 11.11 -21.41 19.81
CA TRP A 53 9.75 -21.52 19.25
C TRP A 53 8.82 -22.28 20.19
N GLY A 54 7.70 -21.68 20.51
CA GLY A 54 6.65 -22.36 21.25
C GLY A 54 5.99 -23.46 20.41
N GLU A 55 5.53 -24.53 21.03
CA GLU A 55 4.92 -25.69 20.35
C GLU A 55 3.71 -25.28 19.49
N ARG A 56 2.78 -24.50 20.05
CA ARG A 56 1.54 -24.09 19.38
C ARG A 56 1.63 -22.70 18.79
N SER A 57 2.21 -21.75 19.52
CA SER A 57 2.35 -20.36 19.11
C SER A 57 3.56 -19.72 19.78
N THR A 58 4.10 -18.67 19.14
CA THR A 58 5.22 -17.90 19.70
C THR A 58 4.84 -16.42 19.67
N HIS A 59 4.78 -15.80 20.86
CA HIS A 59 4.68 -14.36 20.99
C HIS A 59 6.02 -13.75 20.59
N LEU A 60 6.02 -12.82 19.62
CA LEU A 60 7.23 -12.16 19.16
C LEU A 60 7.44 -10.83 19.89
N LEU A 61 6.44 -9.97 19.83
CA LEU A 61 6.50 -8.63 20.39
C LEU A 61 5.11 -8.06 20.62
N THR A 62 5.05 -6.93 21.32
CA THR A 62 3.84 -6.15 21.50
C THR A 62 4.00 -4.78 20.85
N LEU A 63 3.17 -4.46 19.88
CA LEU A 63 3.18 -3.17 19.17
C LEU A 63 2.67 -2.04 20.10
N PRO A 64 3.21 -0.82 19.94
CA PRO A 64 2.72 0.38 20.63
C PRO A 64 1.24 0.66 20.36
N SER A 65 0.62 1.46 21.22
CA SER A 65 -0.84 1.68 21.19
C SER A 65 -1.36 2.35 19.91
N ASP A 66 -0.54 3.16 19.26
CA ASP A 66 -0.86 3.84 18.01
C ASP A 66 -0.75 2.92 16.78
N CYS A 67 -0.05 1.78 16.90
CA CYS A 67 0.14 0.78 15.86
C CYS A 67 -0.61 -0.52 16.21
N ARG A 68 -1.91 -0.42 16.49
CA ARG A 68 -2.75 -1.59 16.81
C ARG A 68 -3.99 -1.65 15.94
N PRO A 69 -4.35 -2.83 15.44
CA PRO A 69 -5.61 -3.02 14.72
C PRO A 69 -6.80 -2.96 15.70
N SER A 70 -7.99 -2.67 15.18
CA SER A 70 -9.21 -2.67 15.99
C SER A 70 -9.69 -4.07 16.38
N LYS A 71 -9.41 -5.06 15.56
CA LYS A 71 -9.67 -6.49 15.80
C LYS A 71 -8.48 -7.32 15.31
N GLN A 72 -8.48 -8.61 15.60
CA GLN A 72 -7.41 -9.53 15.17
C GLN A 72 -7.31 -9.61 13.65
N ILE A 73 -6.09 -9.59 13.12
CA ILE A 73 -5.76 -9.77 11.71
C ILE A 73 -4.64 -10.79 11.56
N ALA A 74 -4.46 -11.37 10.37
CA ALA A 74 -3.44 -12.36 10.11
C ALA A 74 -2.69 -12.09 8.82
N PHE A 75 -1.38 -12.30 8.86
CA PHE A 75 -0.46 -12.12 7.74
C PHE A 75 0.22 -13.42 7.34
N SER A 76 0.66 -13.48 6.08
CA SER A 76 1.58 -14.47 5.58
C SER A 76 2.95 -13.81 5.46
N LEU A 77 3.85 -14.09 6.40
CA LEU A 77 5.19 -13.50 6.44
C LEU A 77 6.27 -14.52 6.08
N ASN A 78 7.37 -14.03 5.53
CA ASN A 78 8.47 -14.87 5.12
C ASN A 78 9.23 -15.43 6.32
N HIS A 79 9.58 -16.71 6.22
CA HIS A 79 10.45 -17.42 7.16
C HIS A 79 11.35 -18.39 6.39
N GLY A 80 12.36 -17.86 5.71
CA GLY A 80 13.21 -18.63 4.80
C GLY A 80 12.46 -19.09 3.55
N GLU A 81 12.47 -20.38 3.29
CA GLU A 81 11.77 -20.97 2.14
C GLU A 81 10.26 -21.14 2.35
N LYS A 82 9.77 -20.86 3.55
CA LYS A 82 8.38 -21.08 3.93
C LYS A 82 7.72 -19.76 4.33
N GLN A 83 6.42 -19.83 4.45
CA GLN A 83 5.61 -18.76 5.02
C GLN A 83 5.20 -19.13 6.43
N ALA A 84 5.09 -18.12 7.28
CA ALA A 84 4.53 -18.25 8.62
C ALA A 84 3.24 -17.42 8.72
N ARG A 85 2.23 -17.97 9.36
CA ARG A 85 1.06 -17.20 9.80
C ARG A 85 1.45 -16.41 11.03
N VAL A 86 1.30 -15.09 10.92
CA VAL A 86 1.49 -14.14 12.03
C VAL A 86 0.19 -13.41 12.28
N ASP A 87 -0.33 -13.54 13.49
CA ASP A 87 -1.54 -12.86 13.94
C ASP A 87 -1.16 -11.61 14.73
N VAL A 88 -1.86 -10.50 14.46
CA VAL A 88 -1.76 -9.26 15.23
C VAL A 88 -3.08 -9.02 15.95
N TYR A 89 -2.99 -8.82 17.27
CA TYR A 89 -4.13 -8.67 18.15
C TYR A 89 -4.42 -7.21 18.50
N PRO A 90 -5.64 -6.87 18.95
CA PRO A 90 -5.99 -5.50 19.38
C PRO A 90 -5.16 -4.97 20.54
N ASP A 91 -4.61 -5.85 21.39
CA ASP A 91 -3.70 -5.48 22.47
C ASP A 91 -2.25 -5.22 21.98
N GLY A 92 -2.02 -5.38 20.69
CA GLY A 92 -0.72 -5.19 20.02
C GLY A 92 0.14 -6.45 19.94
N LYS A 93 -0.25 -7.56 20.53
CA LYS A 93 0.54 -8.80 20.46
C LYS A 93 0.68 -9.29 19.04
N VAL A 94 1.91 -9.56 18.63
CA VAL A 94 2.29 -10.18 17.37
C VAL A 94 2.71 -11.61 17.64
N VAL A 95 1.99 -12.58 17.06
CA VAL A 95 2.10 -14.00 17.45
C VAL A 95 2.22 -14.89 16.21
N VAL A 96 3.28 -15.68 16.10
CA VAL A 96 3.39 -16.75 15.09
C VAL A 96 2.46 -17.90 15.50
N LYS A 97 1.50 -18.24 14.65
CA LYS A 97 0.46 -19.23 14.92
C LYS A 97 0.67 -20.55 14.18
N ALA A 98 1.19 -20.49 12.96
CA ALA A 98 1.35 -21.69 12.13
C ALA A 98 2.45 -21.48 11.08
N GLY A 99 2.99 -22.58 10.57
CA GLY A 99 4.08 -22.54 9.58
C GLY A 99 5.40 -22.06 10.18
N GLY A 100 6.40 -21.87 9.34
CA GLY A 100 7.72 -21.39 9.76
C GLY A 100 8.39 -22.26 10.82
N LYS A 101 9.05 -21.63 11.79
CA LYS A 101 9.67 -22.24 12.99
C LYS A 101 10.88 -23.14 12.71
N ILE A 102 11.58 -22.93 11.60
CA ILE A 102 12.77 -23.73 11.23
C ILE A 102 14.08 -22.95 11.37
N HIS A 103 14.00 -21.62 11.49
CA HIS A 103 15.14 -20.74 11.69
C HIS A 103 15.00 -19.99 13.00
N GLY A 104 16.11 -19.53 13.59
CA GLY A 104 16.14 -18.71 14.81
C GLY A 104 15.81 -17.23 14.55
N TRP A 105 14.94 -16.92 13.60
CA TRP A 105 14.53 -15.55 13.26
C TRP A 105 13.15 -15.49 12.64
N MET A 106 12.55 -14.29 12.65
CA MET A 106 11.29 -14.00 11.98
C MET A 106 11.32 -12.64 11.30
N MET A 107 10.93 -12.59 10.02
CA MET A 107 10.74 -11.35 9.29
C MET A 107 9.43 -10.68 9.74
N LEU A 108 9.49 -9.36 9.95
CA LEU A 108 8.31 -8.53 10.26
C LEU A 108 7.83 -7.74 9.05
N SER A 109 8.72 -7.51 8.08
CA SER A 109 8.37 -6.77 6.86
C SER A 109 7.26 -7.43 6.08
N GLY A 110 6.29 -6.62 5.65
CA GLY A 110 5.06 -7.06 5.01
C GLY A 110 3.83 -6.94 5.92
N MET A 111 4.00 -6.58 7.18
CA MET A 111 2.89 -6.18 8.03
C MET A 111 2.55 -4.70 7.77
N HIS A 112 1.41 -4.47 7.16
CA HIS A 112 0.81 -3.16 7.00
C HIS A 112 -0.70 -3.30 7.17
N PHE A 113 -1.29 -2.47 8.00
CA PHE A 113 -2.69 -2.60 8.36
C PHE A 113 -3.28 -1.29 8.87
N GLN A 114 -4.60 -1.23 8.82
CA GLN A 114 -5.38 -0.13 9.35
C GLN A 114 -5.41 -0.19 10.88
N THR A 115 -5.02 0.90 11.53
CA THR A 115 -5.13 1.06 12.98
C THR A 115 -6.53 1.56 13.35
N THR A 116 -6.83 1.65 14.63
CA THR A 116 -8.07 2.23 15.14
C THR A 116 -8.27 3.70 14.74
N SER A 117 -7.22 4.40 14.32
CA SER A 117 -7.23 5.79 13.87
C SER A 117 -7.28 5.98 12.35
N ALA A 118 -7.25 4.89 11.57
CA ALA A 118 -7.32 4.95 10.11
C ALA A 118 -8.61 5.63 9.61
N ARG A 119 -8.49 6.51 8.62
CA ARG A 119 -9.62 7.23 8.02
C ARG A 119 -9.40 7.45 6.52
N PRO A 120 -10.44 7.31 5.71
CA PRO A 120 -11.71 6.65 5.98
C PRO A 120 -11.58 5.13 5.93
N THR A 121 -12.25 4.41 6.82
CA THR A 121 -12.36 2.96 6.77
C THR A 121 -13.74 2.58 6.25
N ASN A 122 -13.79 1.80 5.18
CA ASN A 122 -15.02 1.37 4.54
C ASN A 122 -15.17 -0.16 4.62
N SER A 123 -16.40 -0.63 4.80
CA SER A 123 -16.68 -2.07 4.77
C SER A 123 -16.71 -2.59 3.33
N LEU A 124 -16.11 -3.76 3.11
CA LEU A 124 -16.31 -4.50 1.87
C LEU A 124 -17.65 -5.25 1.94
N THR A 125 -18.45 -5.16 0.90
CA THR A 125 -19.80 -5.74 0.86
C THR A 125 -20.09 -6.56 -0.40
N ASN A 126 -19.31 -6.40 -1.46
CA ASN A 126 -19.55 -7.08 -2.73
C ASN A 126 -18.86 -8.45 -2.76
N PHE A 127 -19.46 -9.41 -2.05
CA PHE A 127 -18.99 -10.78 -1.92
C PHE A 127 -19.62 -11.70 -2.98
N THR A 128 -18.82 -12.62 -3.51
CA THR A 128 -19.25 -13.62 -4.49
C THR A 128 -19.01 -15.04 -3.95
N GLY A 129 -17.75 -15.38 -3.69
CA GLY A 129 -17.33 -16.67 -3.18
C GLY A 129 -17.00 -16.69 -1.69
N VAL A 130 -17.24 -15.58 -1.01
CA VAL A 130 -16.95 -15.43 0.42
C VAL A 130 -18.11 -14.79 1.17
N SER A 131 -18.05 -14.85 2.49
CA SER A 131 -18.92 -14.11 3.42
C SER A 131 -18.08 -13.54 4.56
N ILE A 132 -18.68 -12.71 5.39
CA ILE A 132 -18.05 -12.22 6.62
C ILE A 132 -17.68 -13.45 7.48
N TYR A 133 -16.47 -13.41 8.05
CA TYR A 133 -16.05 -14.49 8.94
C TYR A 133 -16.86 -14.46 10.22
N TYR A 134 -17.38 -15.60 10.62
CA TYR A 134 -18.37 -15.70 11.71
C TYR A 134 -17.79 -15.50 13.12
N VAL A 135 -16.46 -15.53 13.27
CA VAL A 135 -15.78 -15.33 14.56
C VAL A 135 -15.51 -13.83 14.77
N THR A 136 -16.20 -13.24 15.71
CA THR A 136 -16.31 -11.77 15.90
C THR A 136 -15.04 -11.07 16.37
N GLU A 137 -14.07 -11.81 16.89
CA GLU A 137 -12.76 -11.32 17.28
C GLU A 137 -11.89 -10.90 16.09
N TRP A 138 -12.17 -11.46 14.93
CA TRP A 138 -11.45 -11.13 13.70
C TRP A 138 -11.97 -9.86 13.06
N GLN A 139 -11.05 -9.15 12.41
CA GLN A 139 -11.39 -7.96 11.65
C GLN A 139 -12.33 -8.32 10.50
N ASP A 140 -13.48 -7.65 10.45
CA ASP A 140 -14.38 -7.71 9.30
C ASP A 140 -13.66 -7.17 8.04
N PRO A 141 -14.05 -7.61 6.84
CA PRO A 141 -13.44 -7.10 5.61
C PRO A 141 -13.63 -5.59 5.44
N ILE A 142 -12.54 -4.85 5.46
CA ILE A 142 -12.51 -3.39 5.32
C ILE A 142 -11.47 -2.97 4.30
N TYR A 143 -11.63 -1.75 3.77
CA TYR A 143 -10.63 -1.11 2.93
C TYR A 143 -10.53 0.39 3.23
N SER A 144 -9.38 0.97 2.91
CA SER A 144 -9.15 2.41 2.86
C SER A 144 -8.42 2.77 1.58
N VAL A 145 -8.66 3.95 1.07
CA VAL A 145 -7.86 4.54 -0.01
C VAL A 145 -7.26 5.84 0.49
N ILE A 146 -5.94 5.88 0.55
CA ILE A 146 -5.17 7.01 1.07
C ILE A 146 -4.11 7.34 0.03
N ASP A 147 -4.14 8.56 -0.49
CA ASP A 147 -3.20 9.06 -1.51
C ASP A 147 -2.99 8.11 -2.71
N GLY A 148 -4.09 7.52 -3.18
CA GLY A 148 -4.05 6.58 -4.30
C GLY A 148 -3.54 5.18 -3.95
N ILE A 149 -3.38 4.86 -2.67
CA ILE A 149 -3.04 3.52 -2.20
C ILE A 149 -4.27 2.90 -1.56
N CYS A 150 -4.71 1.76 -2.07
CA CYS A 150 -5.73 0.94 -1.44
C CYS A 150 -5.09 -0.07 -0.49
N ILE A 151 -5.62 -0.14 0.73
CA ILE A 151 -5.23 -1.10 1.76
C ILE A 151 -6.48 -1.90 2.13
N VAL A 152 -6.34 -3.21 2.17
CA VAL A 152 -7.45 -4.12 2.48
C VAL A 152 -7.05 -4.99 3.66
N ASP A 153 -7.92 -5.04 4.66
CA ASP A 153 -7.77 -5.87 5.84
C ASP A 153 -9.01 -6.72 6.11
N GLY A 154 -8.83 -7.73 6.92
CA GLY A 154 -9.91 -8.51 7.48
C GLY A 154 -9.87 -10.00 7.11
N MET A 155 -10.85 -10.71 7.66
CA MET A 155 -11.00 -12.16 7.50
C MET A 155 -12.33 -12.46 6.81
N VAL A 156 -12.30 -13.37 5.85
CA VAL A 156 -13.50 -13.88 5.17
C VAL A 156 -13.66 -15.38 5.36
N SER A 157 -14.90 -15.84 5.46
CA SER A 157 -15.25 -17.24 5.26
C SER A 157 -15.32 -17.54 3.76
N VAL A 158 -14.64 -18.60 3.31
CA VAL A 158 -14.66 -18.99 1.90
C VAL A 158 -15.74 -20.04 1.67
N VAL A 159 -16.72 -19.70 0.86
CA VAL A 159 -17.81 -20.57 0.46
C VAL A 159 -17.45 -21.28 -0.86
N SER A 160 -16.81 -20.55 -1.76
CA SER A 160 -16.38 -21.07 -3.06
C SER A 160 -15.05 -20.44 -3.46
N TRP A 161 -14.06 -21.27 -3.75
CA TRP A 161 -12.77 -20.84 -4.28
C TRP A 161 -12.90 -20.49 -5.77
N GLY A 162 -12.31 -19.38 -6.16
CA GLY A 162 -12.40 -18.81 -7.51
C GLY A 162 -12.59 -17.32 -7.42
N HIS A 163 -13.70 -16.78 -7.89
CA HIS A 163 -14.04 -15.36 -7.67
C HIS A 163 -14.53 -15.18 -6.23
N LEU A 164 -13.77 -14.49 -5.42
CA LEU A 164 -14.02 -14.30 -3.99
C LEU A 164 -14.93 -13.10 -3.75
N LEU A 165 -14.50 -11.92 -4.20
CA LEU A 165 -15.19 -10.64 -4.01
C LEU A 165 -14.81 -9.65 -5.12
N THR A 166 -15.50 -8.51 -5.17
CA THR A 166 -15.17 -7.42 -6.08
C THR A 166 -14.92 -6.15 -5.29
N LEU A 167 -13.73 -5.57 -5.47
CA LEU A 167 -13.35 -4.30 -4.87
C LEU A 167 -14.11 -3.13 -5.50
N PRO A 168 -14.43 -2.09 -4.71
CA PRO A 168 -15.11 -0.90 -5.20
C PRO A 168 -14.21 -0.12 -6.20
N PRO A 169 -14.80 0.77 -7.02
CA PRO A 169 -14.07 1.44 -8.11
C PRO A 169 -12.84 2.23 -7.68
N ASP A 170 -12.87 2.84 -6.50
CA ASP A 170 -11.79 3.62 -5.92
C ASP A 170 -10.62 2.77 -5.39
N CYS A 171 -10.85 1.46 -5.18
CA CYS A 171 -9.85 0.49 -4.72
C CYS A 171 -9.55 -0.54 -5.82
N ARG A 172 -9.23 -0.11 -7.04
CA ARG A 172 -8.90 -1.01 -8.15
C ARG A 172 -7.53 -0.69 -8.72
N PRO A 173 -6.69 -1.69 -8.99
CA PRO A 173 -5.41 -1.48 -9.67
C PRO A 173 -5.62 -1.17 -11.16
N SER A 174 -4.65 -0.52 -11.78
CA SER A 174 -4.68 -0.26 -13.24
C SER A 174 -4.55 -1.54 -14.08
N LYS A 175 -3.85 -2.54 -13.56
CA LYS A 175 -3.63 -3.85 -14.19
C LYS A 175 -3.73 -4.96 -13.13
N ARG A 176 -3.82 -6.22 -13.59
CA ARG A 176 -3.82 -7.38 -12.70
C ARG A 176 -2.55 -7.45 -11.85
N ILE A 177 -2.72 -7.65 -10.55
CA ILE A 177 -1.65 -7.81 -9.56
C ILE A 177 -1.88 -9.08 -8.74
N ILE A 178 -0.82 -9.54 -8.06
CA ILE A 178 -0.82 -10.84 -7.35
C ILE A 178 -0.41 -10.62 -5.91
N PHE A 179 -1.10 -11.30 -4.99
CA PHE A 179 -0.78 -11.33 -3.57
C PHE A 179 -0.60 -12.76 -3.07
N SER A 180 0.23 -12.91 -2.06
CA SER A 180 0.35 -14.13 -1.26
C SER A 180 -0.37 -13.90 0.07
N LEU A 181 -1.60 -14.36 0.18
CA LEU A 181 -2.45 -14.14 1.35
C LEU A 181 -2.46 -15.35 2.27
N ASN A 182 -2.84 -15.15 3.54
CA ASN A 182 -2.79 -16.20 4.53
C ASN A 182 -4.03 -17.10 4.50
N ASN A 183 -3.79 -18.41 4.38
CA ASN A 183 -4.73 -19.48 4.69
C ASN A 183 -4.05 -20.46 5.65
N ASN A 184 -3.87 -20.02 6.91
CA ASN A 184 -3.17 -20.73 7.97
C ASN A 184 -1.65 -20.92 7.68
N ALA A 185 -1.13 -22.15 7.65
CA ALA A 185 0.28 -22.43 7.35
C ALA A 185 0.61 -22.33 5.84
N ASN A 186 -0.40 -22.31 4.98
CA ASN A 186 -0.26 -22.34 3.54
C ASN A 186 -0.67 -21.01 2.90
N PRO A 187 0.23 -20.37 2.15
CA PRO A 187 -0.13 -19.14 1.44
C PRO A 187 -1.04 -19.46 0.26
N ALA A 188 -2.05 -18.61 0.09
CA ALA A 188 -2.94 -18.63 -1.07
C ALA A 188 -2.52 -17.52 -2.05
N ARG A 189 -2.30 -17.87 -3.31
CA ARG A 189 -2.16 -16.89 -4.37
C ARG A 189 -3.53 -16.32 -4.70
N VAL A 190 -3.65 -15.01 -4.56
CA VAL A 190 -4.86 -14.24 -4.89
C VAL A 190 -4.49 -13.19 -5.94
N ASP A 191 -5.27 -13.14 -6.99
CA ASP A 191 -5.10 -12.18 -8.08
C ASP A 191 -6.18 -11.10 -7.97
N VAL A 192 -5.77 -9.83 -8.08
CA VAL A 192 -6.66 -8.67 -8.14
C VAL A 192 -6.63 -8.11 -9.54
N PHE A 193 -7.80 -8.04 -10.18
CA PHE A 193 -7.94 -7.59 -11.57
C PHE A 193 -8.31 -6.10 -11.63
N SER A 194 -8.10 -5.48 -12.78
CA SER A 194 -8.39 -4.07 -13.00
C SER A 194 -9.88 -3.71 -12.92
N ASP A 195 -10.77 -4.69 -13.08
CA ASP A 195 -12.22 -4.53 -12.85
C ASP A 195 -12.63 -4.67 -11.37
N GLY A 196 -11.66 -4.89 -10.50
CA GLY A 196 -11.82 -5.07 -9.07
C GLY A 196 -12.07 -6.52 -8.62
N ARG A 197 -12.23 -7.48 -9.53
CA ARG A 197 -12.37 -8.88 -9.15
C ARG A 197 -11.15 -9.33 -8.36
N VAL A 198 -11.40 -10.00 -7.23
CA VAL A 198 -10.41 -10.66 -6.40
C VAL A 198 -10.65 -12.16 -6.51
N GLY A 199 -9.68 -12.89 -7.01
CA GLY A 199 -9.82 -14.31 -7.28
C GLY A 199 -8.71 -15.16 -6.73
N TRP A 200 -9.04 -16.28 -6.10
CA TRP A 200 -8.05 -17.30 -5.76
C TRP A 200 -7.54 -17.97 -7.05
N ALA A 201 -6.23 -18.11 -7.15
CA ALA A 201 -5.58 -18.68 -8.33
C ALA A 201 -4.82 -19.97 -8.05
N ALA A 202 -4.21 -20.11 -6.88
CA ALA A 202 -3.42 -21.30 -6.51
C ALA A 202 -3.08 -21.30 -5.01
N GLY A 203 -2.52 -22.40 -4.53
CA GLY A 203 -1.99 -22.54 -3.17
C GLY A 203 -3.07 -22.80 -2.13
N GLY A 204 -2.79 -22.40 -0.90
CA GLY A 204 -3.57 -22.75 0.28
C GLY A 204 -5.08 -22.52 0.16
N ARG A 205 -5.82 -23.61 0.36
CA ARG A 205 -7.28 -23.64 0.46
C ARG A 205 -7.78 -24.71 1.44
N ASP A 206 -6.91 -25.09 2.36
CA ASP A 206 -7.18 -26.20 3.28
C ASP A 206 -8.11 -25.78 4.41
N HIS A 207 -8.31 -24.48 4.56
CA HIS A 207 -9.21 -23.91 5.57
C HIS A 207 -10.33 -23.13 4.89
N GLY A 208 -11.52 -23.15 5.49
CA GLY A 208 -12.71 -22.43 5.02
C GLY A 208 -12.68 -20.92 5.27
N TRP A 209 -11.49 -20.32 5.32
CA TRP A 209 -11.31 -18.89 5.52
C TRP A 209 -10.06 -18.38 4.78
N LEU A 210 -9.99 -17.07 4.57
CA LEU A 210 -8.85 -16.39 3.96
C LEU A 210 -8.67 -15.04 4.65
N SER A 211 -7.44 -14.69 5.00
CA SER A 211 -7.10 -13.33 5.42
C SER A 211 -6.90 -12.45 4.19
N LEU A 212 -7.50 -11.27 4.20
CA LEU A 212 -7.30 -10.24 3.18
C LEU A 212 -6.16 -9.27 3.55
N SER A 213 -5.69 -9.31 4.82
CA SER A 213 -4.60 -8.44 5.28
C SER A 213 -3.29 -8.76 4.56
N GLY A 214 -2.57 -7.71 4.18
CA GLY A 214 -1.40 -7.78 3.32
C GLY A 214 -1.66 -7.36 1.88
N MET A 215 -2.90 -6.99 1.53
CA MET A 215 -3.16 -6.34 0.25
C MET A 215 -3.00 -4.82 0.38
N MET A 216 -1.96 -4.29 -0.26
CA MET A 216 -1.72 -2.85 -0.40
C MET A 216 -1.21 -2.58 -1.81
N PHE A 217 -1.82 -1.63 -2.52
CA PHE A 217 -1.47 -1.36 -3.91
C PHE A 217 -1.96 0.01 -4.38
N HIS A 218 -1.32 0.54 -5.41
CA HIS A 218 -1.76 1.76 -6.07
C HIS A 218 -3.06 1.54 -6.85
N THR A 219 -3.99 2.48 -6.69
CA THR A 219 -5.26 2.48 -7.43
C THR A 219 -5.11 3.19 -8.77
N TYR A 220 -5.95 2.81 -9.72
CA TYR A 220 -6.01 3.50 -11.02
C TYR A 220 -6.65 4.89 -10.91
N ALA A 221 -7.63 5.05 -10.03
CA ALA A 221 -8.40 6.31 -9.89
C ALA A 221 -7.57 7.47 -9.31
N HIS A 222 -6.46 7.16 -8.64
CA HIS A 222 -5.55 8.15 -8.09
C HIS A 222 -4.13 7.73 -8.42
N PRO A 223 -3.63 8.05 -9.64
CA PRO A 223 -2.23 7.87 -9.91
C PRO A 223 -1.41 8.65 -8.86
N PRO A 224 -0.24 8.13 -8.47
CA PRO A 224 0.56 8.77 -7.43
C PRO A 224 0.73 10.25 -7.76
N ARG A 225 0.37 11.12 -6.82
CA ARG A 225 0.75 12.52 -6.92
C ARG A 225 2.27 12.55 -6.86
N VAL A 226 2.89 12.87 -7.98
CA VAL A 226 4.30 13.23 -7.98
C VAL A 226 4.37 14.60 -7.30
N SER A 227 4.39 14.58 -5.96
CA SER A 227 4.81 15.76 -5.21
C SER A 227 6.30 15.90 -5.45
N ILE A 228 6.68 16.82 -6.29
CA ILE A 228 8.05 17.32 -6.33
C ILE A 228 8.19 18.17 -5.05
N ALA A 229 8.35 17.49 -3.91
CA ALA A 229 8.72 18.14 -2.66
C ALA A 229 10.17 18.61 -2.81
N ASN A 230 10.35 19.87 -2.87
CA ASN A 230 11.50 20.70 -3.19
C ASN A 230 11.78 20.75 -4.71
N PRO A 231 11.50 21.88 -5.36
CA PRO A 231 12.31 22.23 -6.50
C PRO A 231 13.74 22.31 -5.96
N MET A 232 14.57 21.32 -6.27
CA MET A 232 15.99 21.54 -6.16
C MET A 232 16.25 22.89 -6.79
N ASN A 233 16.94 23.78 -6.09
CA ASN A 233 17.63 24.91 -6.71
C ASN A 233 18.71 24.34 -7.64
N VAL A 234 18.27 23.76 -8.74
CA VAL A 234 19.12 23.43 -9.86
C VAL A 234 19.24 24.75 -10.58
N ALA A 235 20.35 25.43 -10.37
CA ALA A 235 20.78 26.50 -11.26
C ALA A 235 20.96 25.86 -12.65
N PHE A 236 19.96 25.96 -13.48
CA PHE A 236 20.08 25.59 -14.89
C PHE A 236 20.84 26.68 -15.60
N ASP A 237 22.13 26.46 -15.82
CA ASP A 237 22.99 27.29 -16.66
C ASP A 237 22.81 26.99 -18.18
N LYS A 238 21.78 26.21 -18.51
CA LYS A 238 21.51 25.86 -19.91
C LYS A 238 20.00 25.90 -20.20
N GLU A 239 19.65 26.50 -21.31
CA GLU A 239 18.34 26.45 -21.92
C GLU A 239 17.99 24.98 -22.22
N VAL A 240 16.99 24.42 -21.52
CA VAL A 240 16.49 23.06 -21.79
C VAL A 240 15.19 23.21 -22.52
N ASP A 241 15.21 22.92 -23.83
CA ASP A 241 13.99 22.80 -24.63
C ASP A 241 13.28 21.50 -24.28
N PHE A 242 12.09 21.60 -23.70
CA PHE A 242 11.19 20.46 -23.59
C PHE A 242 9.88 20.76 -24.30
N ALA A 243 9.41 19.78 -25.05
CA ALA A 243 8.12 19.84 -25.71
C ALA A 243 7.05 19.25 -24.80
N ILE A 244 6.02 20.02 -24.49
CA ILE A 244 4.85 19.55 -23.78
C ILE A 244 3.76 19.26 -24.80
N ARG A 245 3.31 18.01 -24.87
CA ARG A 245 2.18 17.65 -25.73
C ARG A 245 0.89 17.81 -24.94
N VAL A 246 0.05 18.74 -25.36
CA VAL A 246 -1.29 18.92 -24.78
C VAL A 246 -2.28 18.21 -25.71
N SER A 247 -2.98 17.18 -25.21
CA SER A 247 -4.06 16.54 -25.93
C SER A 247 -5.39 16.81 -25.23
N HIS A 248 -6.37 17.29 -25.97
CA HIS A 248 -7.73 17.47 -25.50
C HIS A 248 -8.62 16.43 -26.18
N ASP A 249 -9.37 15.63 -25.41
CA ASP A 249 -10.23 14.56 -25.94
C ASP A 249 -11.36 15.03 -26.87
N SER A 250 -11.59 16.34 -26.96
CA SER A 250 -12.58 16.97 -27.86
C SER A 250 -11.97 17.63 -29.10
N CYS A 251 -10.66 17.74 -29.19
CA CYS A 251 -9.98 18.26 -30.37
C CYS A 251 -9.45 17.07 -31.16
N GLY A 252 -10.05 16.77 -32.30
CA GLY A 252 -9.67 15.66 -33.17
C GLY A 252 -8.28 15.75 -33.80
N ASN A 253 -7.43 16.66 -33.37
CA ASN A 253 -6.04 16.82 -33.79
C ASN A 253 -5.18 17.19 -32.59
N ASP A 254 -4.00 16.60 -32.53
CA ASP A 254 -2.99 16.88 -31.52
C ASP A 254 -2.59 18.36 -31.52
N CYS A 255 -2.81 19.03 -30.39
CA CYS A 255 -2.33 20.38 -30.16
C CYS A 255 -0.90 20.35 -29.60
N PHE A 256 0.03 20.98 -30.24
CA PHE A 256 1.39 21.16 -29.74
C PHE A 256 1.57 22.60 -29.28
N ALA A 257 1.93 22.79 -28.02
CA ALA A 257 2.47 24.06 -27.54
C ALA A 257 3.98 23.96 -27.45
N ARG A 258 4.69 24.80 -28.17
CA ARG A 258 6.14 24.96 -28.07
C ARG A 258 6.39 26.29 -27.41
N ASP A 259 6.74 26.27 -26.14
CA ASP A 259 7.13 27.49 -25.44
C ASP A 259 8.50 27.34 -24.83
N SER A 260 9.34 28.34 -25.05
CA SER A 260 10.63 28.48 -24.40
C SER A 260 10.45 29.37 -23.17
N PHE A 261 10.55 28.80 -21.99
CA PHE A 261 10.50 29.56 -20.75
C PHE A 261 11.85 30.15 -20.41
N ARG A 262 11.93 31.50 -20.36
CA ARG A 262 13.02 32.17 -19.67
C ARG A 262 12.66 32.35 -18.20
N THR A 263 13.34 31.66 -17.32
CA THR A 263 13.19 31.84 -15.89
C THR A 263 13.92 33.10 -15.45
N ASN A 264 13.16 34.08 -14.96
CA ASN A 264 13.71 35.15 -14.14
C ASN A 264 13.66 34.68 -12.66
N VAL A 265 14.75 34.85 -11.96
CA VAL A 265 15.18 34.17 -10.72
C VAL A 265 14.30 34.39 -9.47
N ASN A 266 13.11 34.97 -9.56
CA ASN A 266 12.32 35.35 -8.38
C ASN A 266 10.82 35.01 -8.43
N THR A 267 10.37 34.00 -9.19
CA THR A 267 8.97 33.56 -9.16
C THR A 267 8.86 32.09 -8.79
N GLU A 268 8.24 31.81 -7.66
CA GLU A 268 7.81 30.46 -7.25
C GLU A 268 6.73 29.98 -8.25
N LEU A 269 7.08 29.07 -9.16
CA LEU A 269 6.13 28.37 -10.01
C LEU A 269 5.65 27.13 -9.26
N LYS A 270 4.40 27.13 -8.80
CA LYS A 270 3.68 25.94 -8.36
C LYS A 270 2.98 25.32 -9.56
N CYS A 271 3.53 24.24 -10.10
CA CYS A 271 2.85 23.43 -11.09
C CYS A 271 2.24 22.21 -10.41
N GLU A 272 0.91 22.14 -10.34
CA GLU A 272 0.20 20.91 -9.99
C GLU A 272 -0.19 20.19 -11.27
N VAL A 273 0.41 19.01 -11.51
CA VAL A 273 0.09 18.16 -12.66
C VAL A 273 -0.92 17.09 -12.22
N TYR A 274 -2.13 17.17 -12.74
CA TYR A 274 -3.16 16.13 -12.55
C TYR A 274 -3.18 15.19 -13.74
N VAL A 275 -2.90 13.93 -13.54
CA VAL A 275 -3.05 12.88 -14.55
C VAL A 275 -4.30 12.06 -14.21
N GLY A 276 -5.40 12.34 -14.90
CA GLY A 276 -6.64 11.58 -14.72
C GLY A 276 -7.68 11.92 -15.82
N LYS A 277 -8.40 10.89 -16.28
CA LYS A 277 -9.62 11.11 -17.08
C LYS A 277 -10.69 11.66 -16.15
N SER A 278 -10.95 12.94 -16.21
CA SER A 278 -12.20 13.50 -15.68
C SER A 278 -12.94 14.22 -16.79
N ASN A 279 -14.26 14.05 -16.82
CA ASN A 279 -15.19 14.87 -17.60
C ASN A 279 -15.22 16.30 -17.03
N SER A 280 -14.10 16.99 -17.00
CA SER A 280 -14.05 18.39 -16.61
C SER A 280 -13.92 19.22 -17.85
N THR A 281 -14.97 19.99 -18.11
CA THR A 281 -14.97 21.12 -19.02
C THR A 281 -13.86 22.08 -18.60
N CYS A 282 -12.93 22.36 -19.51
CA CYS A 282 -11.97 23.44 -19.32
C CYS A 282 -12.77 24.77 -19.22
N VAL A 283 -12.68 25.43 -18.08
CA VAL A 283 -13.24 26.77 -17.92
C VAL A 283 -12.12 27.76 -18.16
N ASP A 284 -12.21 28.50 -19.27
CA ASP A 284 -11.37 29.65 -19.53
C ASP A 284 -11.62 30.71 -18.47
N SER A 285 -10.68 30.93 -17.58
CA SER A 285 -10.72 32.09 -16.68
C SER A 285 -9.99 33.25 -17.37
N HIS A 286 -10.74 34.04 -18.11
CA HIS A 286 -10.29 35.37 -18.51
C HIS A 286 -10.36 36.32 -17.32
N SER A 287 -9.22 36.76 -16.82
CA SER A 287 -9.10 38.00 -16.08
C SER A 287 -7.90 38.76 -16.60
N GLY A 288 -8.21 39.86 -17.27
CA GLY A 288 -7.26 40.67 -18.01
C GLY A 288 -6.14 41.24 -17.16
N VAL A 289 -5.02 41.26 -17.77
CA VAL A 289 -4.01 42.28 -18.06
C VAL A 289 -2.74 41.55 -18.45
N GLY A 290 -2.47 41.55 -19.75
CA GLY A 290 -1.18 41.48 -20.41
C GLY A 290 -0.21 40.39 -19.95
N GLY A 291 -0.32 39.18 -20.50
CA GLY A 291 0.64 38.10 -20.34
C GLY A 291 0.01 36.80 -20.84
N ASP A 292 0.68 36.14 -21.76
CA ASP A 292 0.22 35.03 -22.57
C ASP A 292 -0.42 33.91 -21.76
N ASP A 293 -1.65 33.53 -22.16
CA ASP A 293 -2.48 32.49 -21.54
C ASP A 293 -1.86 31.11 -21.68
N ILE A 294 -1.62 30.45 -20.57
CA ILE A 294 -1.32 29.01 -20.52
C ILE A 294 -2.60 28.28 -20.13
N SER A 295 -3.24 27.61 -21.09
CA SER A 295 -4.34 26.71 -20.82
C SER A 295 -3.81 25.43 -20.15
N SER A 296 -4.38 25.05 -19.01
CA SER A 296 -3.88 24.05 -18.10
C SER A 296 -4.45 22.65 -18.34
N CYS A 297 -4.00 21.96 -19.37
CA CYS A 297 -4.21 20.51 -19.50
C CYS A 297 -2.90 19.87 -19.97
N LEU A 298 -2.11 19.32 -19.05
CA LEU A 298 -0.84 18.67 -19.34
C LEU A 298 -0.99 17.14 -19.25
N ARG A 299 -0.57 16.45 -20.29
CA ARG A 299 -0.43 14.99 -20.30
C ARG A 299 1.04 14.62 -20.53
N TRP A 300 1.57 13.76 -19.69
CA TRP A 300 2.87 13.14 -19.89
C TRP A 300 2.68 11.83 -20.66
N ASP A 301 3.22 11.74 -21.84
CA ASP A 301 3.44 10.46 -22.52
C ASP A 301 4.86 10.00 -22.20
N ASN A 302 5.01 8.77 -21.72
CA ASN A 302 6.29 8.15 -21.44
C ASN A 302 7.09 8.02 -22.74
N PHE A 303 8.17 8.78 -22.85
CA PHE A 303 9.25 8.53 -23.80
C PHE A 303 10.26 7.61 -23.10
N PHE A 304 10.05 6.32 -23.14
CA PHE A 304 11.08 5.27 -23.05
C PHE A 304 10.54 4.06 -23.80
N ASP A 305 10.69 4.09 -25.12
CA ASP A 305 10.91 2.92 -25.95
C ASP A 305 12.29 3.15 -26.57
N ASP A 306 13.26 2.46 -25.98
CA ASP A 306 14.37 1.71 -26.62
C ASP A 306 15.24 1.09 -25.51
#